data_16fcfdc42c939b0b53836b3d56996001
#
_entry.id   16fcfdc42c939b0b53836b3d56996001
#
_cell.length_a   1.000
_cell.length_b   1.000
_cell.length_c   1.000
_cell.angle_alpha   90.00
_cell.angle_beta   90.00
_cell.angle_gamma   90.00
#
_symmetry.space_group_name_H-M   'P 1'
#
loop_
_entity.id
_entity.type
_entity.pdbx_description
1 polymer ?
#
loop_
_entity_poly.entity_id
_entity_poly.type
_entity_poly.pdbx_seq_one_letter_code
_entity_poly.pdbx_strand_id
1 'polypeptide(L)'
;SNSVSMEHLEAAVCKLAGAETIWFAAGGRARPVTAYMKYMLTKLGIRTQEFREAPSEAMRELNLIGPNDVLLVVSFAPYGELTVKLAQEAASRGAEIVSVTDTMVSPVALDTTLLVTEESIFGFRSLCATMNLAQYLAIEIGLKREKDTRDA
;
A
#
# COMPACT_ATOMS: atom_id res chain seq x y z
N SER A 1 -11.65 12.15 12.71
CA SER A 1 -10.94 12.33 11.49
C SER A 1 -9.52 11.81 11.64
N ASN A 2 -9.04 11.29 10.60
CA ASN A 2 -7.72 10.72 10.58
C ASN A 2 -6.72 11.79 10.21
N SER A 3 -5.85 12.10 11.14
CA SER A 3 -4.78 13.03 10.85
C SER A 3 -3.58 12.23 10.36
N VAL A 4 -3.60 11.87 9.10
CA VAL A 4 -2.38 11.38 8.47
C VAL A 4 -1.47 12.58 8.29
N SER A 5 -0.23 12.46 8.75
CA SER A 5 0.76 13.51 8.62
C SER A 5 0.99 13.86 7.15
N MET A 6 0.98 15.16 6.83
CA MET A 6 1.29 15.63 5.47
C MET A 6 2.69 15.20 5.04
N GLU A 7 3.63 15.22 5.95
CA GLU A 7 5.00 14.77 5.68
C GLU A 7 5.03 13.30 5.26
N HIS A 8 4.31 12.45 5.97
CA HIS A 8 4.22 11.03 5.64
C HIS A 8 3.48 10.81 4.32
N LEU A 9 2.42 11.57 4.06
CA LEU A 9 1.70 11.50 2.80
C LEU A 9 2.59 11.88 1.61
N GLU A 10 3.34 12.96 1.73
CA GLU A 10 4.26 13.39 0.68
C GLU A 10 5.35 12.34 0.44
N ALA A 11 5.89 11.75 1.51
CA ALA A 11 6.88 10.70 1.40
C ALA A 11 6.30 9.46 0.70
N ALA A 12 5.08 9.08 1.06
CA ALA A 12 4.40 7.94 0.43
C ALA A 12 4.17 8.18 -1.06
N VAL A 13 3.65 9.35 -1.41
CA VAL A 13 3.40 9.71 -2.81
C VAL A 13 4.70 9.70 -3.61
N CYS A 14 5.75 10.29 -3.05
CA CYS A 14 7.07 10.34 -3.71
C CYS A 14 7.59 8.92 -4.00
N LYS A 15 7.54 8.04 -3.02
CA LYS A 15 8.00 6.66 -3.18
C LYS A 15 7.16 5.89 -4.21
N LEU A 16 5.85 5.98 -4.09
CA LEU A 16 4.94 5.26 -4.99
C LEU A 16 5.04 5.79 -6.42
N ALA A 17 5.14 7.10 -6.60
CA ALA A 17 5.28 7.68 -7.93
C ALA A 17 6.60 7.31 -8.60
N GLY A 18 7.66 7.10 -7.81
CA GLY A 18 8.97 6.72 -8.33
C GLY A 18 9.17 5.22 -8.55
N ALA A 19 8.22 4.41 -8.15
CA ALA A 19 8.36 2.96 -8.25
C ALA A 19 8.33 2.46 -9.70
N GLU A 20 9.16 1.49 -10.01
CA GLU A 20 9.08 0.78 -11.28
C GLU A 20 7.79 -0.03 -11.33
N THR A 21 7.50 -0.75 -10.28
CA THR A 21 6.23 -1.46 -10.10
C THR A 21 5.73 -1.24 -8.68
N ILE A 22 4.44 -0.95 -8.54
CA ILE A 22 3.79 -0.88 -7.24
C ILE A 22 3.16 -2.24 -6.96
N TRP A 23 3.63 -2.88 -5.91
CA TRP A 23 3.09 -4.16 -5.43
C TRP A 23 2.08 -3.91 -4.34
N PHE A 24 1.08 -4.78 -4.24
CA PHE A 24 0.06 -4.69 -3.20
C PHE A 24 0.03 -5.97 -2.37
N ALA A 25 -0.05 -5.80 -1.05
CA ALA A 25 -0.31 -6.89 -0.11
C ALA A 25 -1.43 -6.47 0.84
N ALA A 26 -2.50 -7.24 0.86
CA ALA A 26 -3.64 -7.01 1.73
C ALA A 26 -4.41 -8.32 1.87
N GLY A 27 -5.10 -8.48 2.98
CA GLY A 27 -5.92 -9.65 3.22
C GLY A 27 -7.31 -9.28 3.76
N GLY A 28 -8.26 -10.18 3.60
CA GLY A 28 -9.60 -10.01 4.13
C GLY A 28 -10.27 -8.72 3.65
N ARG A 29 -10.81 -7.95 4.60
CA ARG A 29 -11.55 -6.73 4.29
C ARG A 29 -10.70 -5.62 3.68
N ALA A 30 -9.38 -5.70 3.76
CA ALA A 30 -8.50 -4.70 3.16
C ALA A 30 -8.31 -4.92 1.64
N ARG A 31 -8.64 -6.09 1.12
CA ARG A 31 -8.47 -6.38 -0.31
C ARG A 31 -9.24 -5.45 -1.24
N PRO A 32 -10.48 -5.04 -0.94
CA PRO A 32 -11.15 -4.06 -1.80
C PRO A 32 -10.39 -2.75 -1.97
N VAL A 33 -9.61 -2.34 -0.96
CA VAL A 33 -8.81 -1.12 -1.02
C VAL A 33 -7.72 -1.24 -2.08
N THR A 34 -6.93 -2.31 -2.01
CA THR A 34 -5.84 -2.51 -2.99
C THR A 34 -6.39 -2.82 -4.39
N ALA A 35 -7.52 -3.52 -4.48
CA ALA A 35 -8.16 -3.77 -5.77
C ALA A 35 -8.58 -2.46 -6.45
N TYR A 36 -9.14 -1.53 -5.67
CA TYR A 36 -9.53 -0.23 -6.21
C TYR A 36 -8.31 0.59 -6.61
N MET A 37 -7.26 0.59 -5.80
CA MET A 37 -6.02 1.28 -6.15
C MET A 37 -5.41 0.70 -7.43
N LYS A 38 -5.39 -0.60 -7.55
CA LYS A 38 -4.90 -1.26 -8.78
C LYS A 38 -5.67 -0.78 -10.00
N TYR A 39 -7.00 -0.73 -9.89
CA TYR A 39 -7.83 -0.21 -10.97
C TYR A 39 -7.45 1.21 -11.36
N MET A 40 -7.36 2.11 -10.38
CA MET A 40 -7.04 3.50 -10.64
C MET A 40 -5.65 3.69 -11.24
N LEU A 41 -4.65 3.04 -10.66
CA LEU A 41 -3.26 3.18 -11.11
C LEU A 41 -3.04 2.56 -12.48
N THR A 42 -3.65 1.41 -12.75
CA THR A 42 -3.58 0.77 -14.07
C THR A 42 -4.17 1.68 -15.14
N LYS A 43 -5.29 2.34 -14.81
CA LYS A 43 -5.93 3.31 -15.71
C LYS A 43 -5.00 4.49 -16.04
N LEU A 44 -4.11 4.84 -15.13
CA LEU A 44 -3.11 5.88 -15.31
C LEU A 44 -1.83 5.38 -15.99
N GLY A 45 -1.79 4.12 -16.39
CA GLY A 45 -0.62 3.54 -17.05
C GLY A 45 0.51 3.16 -16.10
N ILE A 46 0.21 3.08 -14.81
CA ILE A 46 1.19 2.73 -13.78
C ILE A 46 1.21 1.23 -13.59
N ARG A 47 2.40 0.66 -13.60
CA ARG A 47 2.59 -0.79 -13.47
C ARG A 47 2.33 -1.25 -12.05
N THR A 48 1.41 -2.20 -11.89
CA THR A 48 1.03 -2.74 -10.58
C THR A 48 1.06 -4.26 -10.58
N GLN A 49 1.23 -4.83 -9.41
CA GLN A 49 1.22 -6.27 -9.21
C GLN A 49 0.61 -6.58 -7.84
N GLU A 50 -0.34 -7.49 -7.79
CA GLU A 50 -0.89 -8.00 -6.53
C GLU A 50 -0.31 -9.38 -6.24
N PHE A 51 0.05 -9.62 -4.98
CA PHE A 51 0.41 -10.97 -4.56
C PHE A 51 -0.80 -11.89 -4.59
N ARG A 52 -0.60 -13.13 -5.01
CA ARG A 52 -1.63 -14.15 -4.98
C ARG A 52 -2.09 -14.41 -3.57
N GLU A 53 -3.32 -14.94 -3.41
CA GLU A 53 -3.86 -15.24 -2.09
C GLU A 53 -3.33 -16.55 -1.52
N ALA A 54 -2.98 -17.49 -2.39
CA ALA A 54 -2.40 -18.76 -1.95
C ALA A 54 -0.99 -18.53 -1.41
N PRO A 55 -0.72 -18.87 -0.14
CA PRO A 55 0.57 -18.55 0.48
C PRO A 55 1.79 -19.04 -0.28
N SER A 56 1.78 -20.24 -0.79
CA SER A 56 2.93 -20.78 -1.52
C SER A 56 3.18 -20.02 -2.81
N GLU A 57 2.13 -19.59 -3.50
CA GLU A 57 2.26 -18.81 -4.73
C GLU A 57 2.76 -17.39 -4.42
N ALA A 58 2.18 -16.77 -3.39
CA ALA A 58 2.60 -15.43 -2.96
C ALA A 58 4.08 -15.42 -2.57
N MET A 59 4.53 -16.42 -1.84
CA MET A 59 5.93 -16.50 -1.43
C MET A 59 6.88 -16.67 -2.61
N ARG A 60 6.46 -17.37 -3.66
CA ARG A 60 7.27 -17.48 -4.88
C ARG A 60 7.34 -16.14 -5.62
N GLU A 61 6.28 -15.36 -5.59
CA GLU A 61 6.25 -14.06 -6.25
C GLU A 61 7.21 -13.05 -5.63
N LEU A 62 7.60 -13.25 -4.37
CA LEU A 62 8.63 -12.43 -3.74
C LEU A 62 9.95 -12.43 -4.52
N ASN A 63 10.20 -13.45 -5.32
CA ASN A 63 11.40 -13.47 -6.16
C ASN A 63 11.38 -12.41 -7.27
N LEU A 64 10.21 -11.82 -7.52
CA LEU A 64 10.04 -10.81 -8.57
C LEU A 64 10.15 -9.38 -8.04
N ILE A 65 10.08 -9.17 -6.72
CA ILE A 65 10.14 -7.85 -6.12
C ILE A 65 11.57 -7.47 -5.79
N GLY A 66 11.92 -6.22 -5.98
CA GLY A 66 13.29 -5.76 -5.74
C GLY A 66 13.37 -4.28 -5.39
N PRO A 67 14.60 -3.73 -5.37
CA PRO A 67 14.88 -2.39 -4.84
C PRO A 67 14.25 -1.24 -5.63
N ASN A 68 13.84 -1.47 -6.86
CA ASN A 68 13.18 -0.44 -7.67
C ASN A 68 11.67 -0.45 -7.50
N ASP A 69 11.16 -1.39 -6.70
CA ASP A 69 9.73 -1.55 -6.46
C ASP A 69 9.34 -0.99 -5.10
N VAL A 70 8.06 -0.68 -4.96
CA VAL A 70 7.47 -0.28 -3.69
C VAL A 70 6.30 -1.22 -3.40
N LEU A 71 6.25 -1.72 -2.18
CA LEU A 71 5.09 -2.47 -1.71
C LEU A 71 4.17 -1.55 -0.93
N LEU A 72 2.93 -1.47 -1.36
CA LEU A 72 1.87 -0.86 -0.56
C LEU A 72 1.14 -1.97 0.17
N VAL A 73 1.24 -1.97 1.49
CA VAL A 73 0.60 -2.95 2.35
C VAL A 73 -0.52 -2.30 3.15
N VAL A 74 -1.69 -2.93 3.18
CA VAL A 74 -2.83 -2.46 3.96
C VAL A 74 -3.21 -3.56 4.94
N SER A 75 -3.05 -3.31 6.22
CA SER A 75 -3.33 -4.30 7.25
C SER A 75 -3.67 -3.63 8.58
N PHE A 76 -4.71 -4.13 9.22
CA PHE A 76 -5.20 -3.65 10.52
C PHE A 76 -5.35 -4.85 11.45
N ALA A 77 -5.33 -4.59 12.75
CA ALA A 77 -5.49 -5.67 13.73
C ALA A 77 -6.84 -6.39 13.58
N PRO A 78 -6.90 -7.72 13.68
CA PRO A 78 -5.78 -8.64 13.77
C PRO A 78 -5.09 -8.78 12.42
N TYR A 79 -3.77 -8.61 12.41
CA TYR A 79 -3.01 -8.58 11.17
C TYR A 79 -2.94 -9.96 10.52
N GLY A 80 -3.23 -10.02 9.22
CA GLY A 80 -3.15 -11.26 8.47
C GLY A 80 -1.71 -11.76 8.40
N GLU A 81 -1.52 -13.03 8.72
CA GLU A 81 -0.20 -13.65 8.83
C GLU A 81 0.59 -13.56 7.51
N LEU A 82 -0.05 -13.90 6.41
CA LEU A 82 0.59 -13.85 5.10
C LEU A 82 0.96 -12.41 4.73
N THR A 83 0.07 -11.46 4.98
CA THR A 83 0.31 -10.04 4.66
C THR A 83 1.53 -9.51 5.41
N VAL A 84 1.64 -9.82 6.70
CA VAL A 84 2.78 -9.44 7.52
C VAL A 84 4.06 -10.03 6.96
N LYS A 85 4.04 -11.32 6.64
CA LYS A 85 5.22 -12.01 6.11
C LYS A 85 5.66 -11.44 4.77
N LEU A 86 4.71 -11.16 3.88
CA LEU A 86 5.03 -10.55 2.58
C LEU A 86 5.68 -9.19 2.76
N ALA A 87 5.18 -8.37 3.68
CA ALA A 87 5.74 -7.04 3.93
C ALA A 87 7.18 -7.15 4.45
N GLN A 88 7.41 -8.01 5.42
CA GLN A 88 8.74 -8.19 6.02
C GLN A 88 9.74 -8.76 5.01
N GLU A 89 9.33 -9.74 4.22
CA GLU A 89 10.19 -10.36 3.21
C GLU A 89 10.48 -9.39 2.05
N ALA A 90 9.50 -8.62 1.62
CA ALA A 90 9.71 -7.61 0.59
C ALA A 90 10.75 -6.57 1.05
N ALA A 91 10.63 -6.11 2.30
CA ALA A 91 11.60 -5.18 2.88
C ALA A 91 13.01 -5.78 2.89
N SER A 92 13.14 -7.05 3.25
CA SER A 92 14.45 -7.72 3.28
C SER A 92 15.06 -7.86 1.90
N ARG A 93 14.27 -7.78 0.84
CA ARG A 93 14.73 -7.84 -0.56
C ARG A 93 15.02 -6.45 -1.14
N GLY A 94 14.96 -5.42 -0.32
CA GLY A 94 15.31 -4.07 -0.71
C GLY A 94 14.18 -3.21 -1.24
N ALA A 95 12.96 -3.74 -1.33
CA ALA A 95 11.80 -2.94 -1.72
C ALA A 95 11.48 -1.92 -0.62
N GLU A 96 11.06 -0.73 -1.02
CA GLU A 96 10.54 0.23 -0.06
C GLU A 96 9.10 -0.14 0.29
N ILE A 97 8.71 0.14 1.53
CA ILE A 97 7.39 -0.23 2.03
C ILE A 97 6.60 1.03 2.38
N VAL A 98 5.41 1.14 1.83
CA VAL A 98 4.41 2.13 2.25
C VAL A 98 3.29 1.35 2.92
N SER A 99 3.05 1.64 4.18
CA SER A 99 2.08 0.89 4.98
C SER A 99 0.88 1.76 5.34
N VAL A 100 -0.31 1.17 5.22
CA VAL A 100 -1.56 1.74 5.73
C VAL A 100 -2.01 0.80 6.84
N THR A 101 -1.99 1.29 8.07
CA THR A 101 -2.23 0.46 9.25
C THR A 101 -2.81 1.29 10.39
N ASP A 102 -3.08 0.68 11.52
CA ASP A 102 -3.77 1.31 12.65
C ASP A 102 -2.86 1.88 13.72
N THR A 103 -1.62 1.44 13.80
CA THR A 103 -0.67 1.90 14.84
C THR A 103 0.78 1.80 14.35
N MET A 104 1.65 2.62 14.90
CA MET A 104 3.07 2.59 14.60
C MET A 104 3.78 1.35 15.13
N VAL A 105 3.15 0.60 16.04
CA VAL A 105 3.69 -0.69 16.51
C VAL A 105 3.15 -1.88 15.73
N SER A 106 2.38 -1.63 14.68
CA SER A 106 1.90 -2.67 13.78
C SER A 106 3.08 -3.42 13.15
N PRO A 107 2.94 -4.74 12.95
CA PRO A 107 4.03 -5.53 12.33
C PRO A 107 4.29 -5.17 10.87
N VAL A 108 3.43 -4.38 10.24
CA VAL A 108 3.66 -3.90 8.87
C VAL A 108 4.13 -2.44 8.83
N ALA A 109 4.29 -1.77 9.97
CA ALA A 109 4.79 -0.39 10.05
C ALA A 109 6.31 -0.40 9.91
N LEU A 110 6.82 -0.60 8.71
CA LEU A 110 8.22 -0.88 8.47
C LEU A 110 9.04 0.30 7.95
N ASP A 111 8.43 1.17 7.17
CA ASP A 111 9.14 2.25 6.51
C ASP A 111 8.28 3.51 6.54
N THR A 112 7.66 3.92 5.46
CA THR A 112 6.71 5.02 5.48
C THR A 112 5.35 4.49 5.88
N THR A 113 4.82 5.00 6.99
CA THR A 113 3.58 4.47 7.59
C THR A 113 2.51 5.55 7.65
N LEU A 114 1.34 5.22 7.11
CA LEU A 114 0.15 6.06 7.13
C LEU A 114 -0.84 5.44 8.10
N LEU A 115 -1.15 6.15 9.17
CA LEU A 115 -2.06 5.67 10.20
C LEU A 115 -3.49 6.04 9.90
N VAL A 116 -4.38 5.08 9.95
CA VAL A 116 -5.81 5.28 9.71
C VAL A 116 -6.61 4.66 10.84
N THR A 117 -7.57 5.42 11.36
CA THR A 117 -8.53 4.94 12.34
C THR A 117 -9.87 4.74 11.64
N GLU A 118 -10.41 3.55 11.75
CA GLU A 118 -11.72 3.23 11.17
C GLU A 118 -12.75 3.00 12.27
N GLU A 119 -13.96 3.46 12.04
CA GLU A 119 -15.07 3.23 12.95
C GLU A 119 -15.59 1.80 12.83
N SER A 120 -16.13 1.28 13.95
CA SER A 120 -16.78 -0.02 13.97
C SER A 120 -18.28 0.18 14.15
N ILE A 121 -19.08 -0.43 13.26
CA ILE A 121 -20.54 -0.36 13.29
C ILE A 121 -21.08 -1.78 13.21
N PHE A 122 -21.87 -2.20 14.19
CA PHE A 122 -22.41 -3.56 14.29
C PHE A 122 -21.31 -4.64 14.20
N GLY A 123 -20.14 -4.37 14.78
CA GLY A 123 -19.03 -5.31 14.73
C GLY A 123 -18.27 -5.32 13.40
N PHE A 124 -18.69 -4.53 12.43
CA PHE A 124 -17.97 -4.37 11.18
C PHE A 124 -17.17 -3.09 11.20
N ARG A 125 -15.91 -3.17 10.79
CA ARG A 125 -15.09 -1.97 10.61
C ARG A 125 -15.42 -1.32 9.28
N SER A 126 -15.56 0.00 9.32
CA SER A 126 -15.70 0.80 8.10
C SER A 126 -14.43 0.73 7.26
N LEU A 127 -14.55 0.98 5.97
CA LEU A 127 -13.42 1.19 5.07
C LEU A 127 -13.42 2.61 4.51
N CYS A 128 -14.31 3.48 4.98
CA CYS A 128 -14.47 4.81 4.39
C CYS A 128 -13.19 5.63 4.44
N ALA A 129 -12.55 5.71 5.60
CA ALA A 129 -11.32 6.50 5.74
C ALA A 129 -10.19 5.92 4.91
N THR A 130 -10.05 4.60 4.89
CA THR A 130 -9.01 3.92 4.13
C THR A 130 -9.23 4.09 2.63
N MET A 131 -10.47 4.01 2.15
CA MET A 131 -10.79 4.23 0.74
C MET A 131 -10.54 5.67 0.32
N ASN A 132 -10.86 6.64 1.19
CA ASN A 132 -10.53 8.04 0.92
C ASN A 132 -9.02 8.24 0.78
N LEU A 133 -8.24 7.65 1.65
CA LEU A 133 -6.79 7.71 1.58
C LEU A 133 -6.27 7.07 0.29
N ALA A 134 -6.80 5.90 -0.05
CA ALA A 134 -6.41 5.19 -1.28
C ALA A 134 -6.67 6.05 -2.52
N GLN A 135 -7.83 6.68 -2.58
CA GLN A 135 -8.19 7.56 -3.69
C GLN A 135 -7.29 8.78 -3.76
N TYR A 136 -7.01 9.40 -2.61
CA TYR A 136 -6.09 10.52 -2.52
C TYR A 136 -4.70 10.13 -3.03
N LEU A 137 -4.17 9.01 -2.57
CA LEU A 137 -2.85 8.53 -2.99
C LEU A 137 -2.79 8.30 -4.49
N ALA A 138 -3.79 7.63 -5.06
CA ALA A 138 -3.80 7.34 -6.49
C ALA A 138 -3.80 8.63 -7.32
N ILE A 139 -4.60 9.61 -6.93
CA ILE A 139 -4.67 10.90 -7.61
C ILE A 139 -3.32 11.63 -7.52
N GLU A 140 -2.74 11.69 -6.32
CA GLU A 140 -1.46 12.38 -6.11
C GLU A 140 -0.30 11.70 -6.82
N ILE A 141 -0.30 10.38 -6.87
CA ILE A 141 0.68 9.61 -7.63
C ILE A 141 0.60 9.98 -9.13
N GLY A 142 -0.62 10.01 -9.65
CA GLY A 142 -0.84 10.40 -11.05
C GLY A 142 -0.35 11.81 -11.36
N LEU A 143 -0.68 12.76 -10.50
CA LEU A 143 -0.26 14.15 -10.63
C LEU A 143 1.26 14.28 -10.54
N LYS A 144 1.88 13.57 -9.60
CA LYS A 144 3.33 13.59 -9.42
C LYS A 144 4.04 13.04 -10.64
N ARG A 145 3.58 11.93 -11.18
CA ARG A 145 4.16 11.34 -12.39
C ARG A 145 4.02 12.25 -13.61
N GLU A 146 2.88 12.89 -13.75
CA GLU A 146 2.67 13.84 -14.84
C GLU A 146 3.64 15.01 -14.75
N LYS A 147 3.81 15.57 -13.54
CA LYS A 147 4.76 16.65 -13.30
C LYS A 147 6.19 16.21 -13.59
N ASP A 148 6.61 15.05 -13.09
CA ASP A 148 7.97 14.55 -13.29
C ASP A 148 8.27 14.32 -14.77
N THR A 149 7.28 13.85 -15.54
CA THR A 149 7.42 13.66 -16.98
C THR A 149 7.61 15.00 -17.71
N ARG A 150 6.87 16.04 -17.32
CA ARG A 150 6.99 17.37 -17.93
C ARG A 150 8.32 18.03 -17.59
N ASP A 151 8.83 17.78 -16.39
CA ASP A 151 10.07 18.38 -15.90
C ASP A 151 11.33 17.63 -16.38
N ALA A 152 11.14 16.47 -16.99
CA ALA A 152 12.25 15.63 -17.47
C ALA A 152 12.88 16.19 -18.75
#